data_df7e735aac12237f49f990605366aaac
#
_entry.id   df7e735aac12237f49f990605366aaac
#
_cell.length_a   1.000
_cell.length_b   1.000
_cell.length_c   1.000
_cell.angle_alpha   90.00
_cell.angle_beta   90.00
_cell.angle_gamma   90.00
#
_symmetry.space_group_name_H-M   'P 1'
#
loop_
_entity.id
_entity.type
_entity.pdbx_description
1 polymer ?
#
loop_
_entity_poly.entity_id
_entity_poly.type
_entity_poly.pdbx_seq_one_letter_code
_entity_poly.pdbx_strand_id
1 'polypeptide(L)'
;MSESHFQIFSGKTSQGIELELVITGNTPVKAAMAAGYVMSGAAVYEDDVCVCIEQGGDGECCGICSEIYDGYSDRYFYPDICPVLQYDEYSSSNVIFAAWYESLNSFYMQHQLVFFRCSGVWTGKFCQFMDDFWRVYGTRHPFHHVYVERKLKDGYDVDAVVKRLNGSRLVWINHYKDIFNRKSQSLKYQKMSPALILAKKEGQLIYDGSRECQNFGNEHFYYTSCMMNCLFDCEYCYLQGMYPSADVVIFMNIEDIFDEVDRLLYEHEVYLCVSYDTDLIALEAITGYCRRWIEYARGKQGLTIEIRTKASIQDSFIQDLTKKECENIIFAFTLSTDMVQLLYEHNTPSVYARIESIFRTAERGLNVRVCFDPIMMLGDADENRKAYDDVIEKLFDRLGDCELYDVSLGEFRVPCDYLKRMRKRRNDSRLLAYPFQIIDGSACCGDEGIKLADYVEQRLEGHVTHEKIYRWR
;
A
#
# COMPACT_ATOMS: atom_id res chain seq x y z
N MET A 1 -2.52 -14.05 34.14
CA MET A 1 -2.35 -12.61 34.01
C MET A 1 -0.85 -12.36 34.03
N SER A 2 -0.23 -12.13 32.91
CA SER A 2 1.18 -11.73 32.81
C SER A 2 1.27 -10.29 33.28
N GLU A 3 2.10 -10.02 34.27
CA GLU A 3 2.41 -8.65 34.68
C GLU A 3 2.94 -7.91 33.45
N SER A 4 2.19 -6.93 32.99
CA SER A 4 2.67 -6.01 31.98
C SER A 4 3.80 -5.18 32.60
N HIS A 5 5.00 -5.32 32.08
CA HIS A 5 6.13 -4.50 32.50
C HIS A 5 6.05 -3.15 31.80
N PHE A 6 6.05 -2.11 32.59
CA PHE A 6 6.16 -0.74 32.10
C PHE A 6 7.61 -0.29 32.21
N GLN A 7 8.10 0.35 31.18
CA GLN A 7 9.38 1.06 31.22
C GLN A 7 9.17 2.49 30.78
N ILE A 8 9.63 3.42 31.59
CA ILE A 8 9.53 4.85 31.32
C ILE A 8 10.91 5.34 30.93
N PHE A 9 11.01 6.00 29.81
CA PHE A 9 12.21 6.65 29.32
C PHE A 9 11.91 8.13 29.13
N SER A 10 12.78 8.98 29.63
CA SER A 10 12.69 10.43 29.44
C SER A 10 13.96 10.98 28.85
N GLY A 11 13.83 11.96 27.98
CA GLY A 11 14.98 12.58 27.33
C GLY A 11 14.57 13.70 26.40
N LYS A 12 15.55 14.19 25.64
CA LYS A 12 15.32 15.23 24.63
C LYS A 12 15.73 14.70 23.27
N THR A 13 14.91 15.01 22.26
CA THR A 13 15.32 14.78 20.88
C THR A 13 16.48 15.69 20.48
N SER A 14 17.12 15.39 19.36
CA SER A 14 18.15 16.27 18.77
C SER A 14 17.67 17.70 18.51
N GLN A 15 16.34 17.89 18.46
CA GLN A 15 15.69 19.20 18.28
C GLN A 15 15.26 19.85 19.61
N GLY A 16 15.62 19.24 20.74
CA GLY A 16 15.33 19.79 22.07
C GLY A 16 13.89 19.57 22.52
N ILE A 17 13.13 18.70 21.88
CA ILE A 17 11.80 18.30 22.30
C ILE A 17 11.95 17.35 23.48
N GLU A 18 11.32 17.68 24.60
CA GLU A 18 11.28 16.79 25.76
C GLU A 18 10.25 15.70 25.52
N LEU A 19 10.67 14.45 25.67
CA LEU A 19 9.85 13.27 25.49
C LEU A 19 9.86 12.43 26.76
N GLU A 20 8.70 11.97 27.13
CA GLU A 20 8.54 10.86 28.06
C GLU A 20 7.87 9.70 27.32
N LEU A 21 8.46 8.54 27.43
CA LEU A 21 8.07 7.35 26.71
C LEU A 21 7.74 6.25 27.71
N VAL A 22 6.51 5.81 27.71
CA VAL A 22 6.08 4.62 28.48
C VAL A 22 5.97 3.45 27.54
N ILE A 23 6.74 2.41 27.80
CA ILE A 23 6.73 1.19 27.00
C ILE A 23 6.08 0.08 27.81
N THR A 24 5.06 -0.52 27.24
CA THR A 24 4.40 -1.69 27.81
C THR A 24 4.70 -2.91 26.94
N GLY A 25 5.27 -3.96 27.51
CA GLY A 25 5.54 -5.19 26.77
C GLY A 25 6.44 -6.17 27.48
N ASN A 26 6.49 -7.38 26.97
CA ASN A 26 7.18 -8.51 27.58
C ASN A 26 8.69 -8.62 27.25
N THR A 27 9.25 -7.68 26.50
CA THR A 27 10.63 -7.76 26.04
C THR A 27 11.45 -6.51 26.40
N PRO A 28 12.16 -6.52 27.54
CA PRO A 28 12.97 -5.37 27.99
C PRO A 28 14.00 -4.92 26.94
N VAL A 29 14.55 -5.81 26.16
CA VAL A 29 15.53 -5.48 25.11
C VAL A 29 14.90 -4.67 23.99
N LYS A 30 13.71 -5.05 23.53
CA LYS A 30 12.99 -4.33 22.49
C LYS A 30 12.54 -2.95 22.99
N ALA A 31 12.11 -2.88 24.25
CA ALA A 31 11.75 -1.62 24.89
C ALA A 31 12.95 -0.67 24.98
N ALA A 32 14.11 -1.14 25.36
CA ALA A 32 15.34 -0.35 25.43
C ALA A 32 15.79 0.13 24.04
N MET A 33 15.66 -0.71 23.03
CA MET A 33 15.95 -0.34 21.64
C MET A 33 14.97 0.74 21.14
N ALA A 34 13.69 0.58 21.38
CA ALA A 34 12.69 1.55 21.02
C ALA A 34 12.92 2.91 21.71
N ALA A 35 13.24 2.91 23.00
CA ALA A 35 13.61 4.11 23.73
C ALA A 35 14.87 4.78 23.14
N GLY A 36 15.88 4.01 22.80
CA GLY A 36 17.08 4.52 22.13
C GLY A 36 16.76 5.20 20.80
N TYR A 37 15.86 4.63 20.02
CA TYR A 37 15.41 5.22 18.76
C TYR A 37 14.63 6.52 18.98
N VAL A 38 13.71 6.55 19.92
CA VAL A 38 12.95 7.77 20.25
C VAL A 38 13.87 8.87 20.72
N MET A 39 14.83 8.56 21.59
CA MET A 39 15.81 9.55 22.08
C MET A 39 16.74 10.07 20.96
N SER A 40 17.00 9.26 19.95
CA SER A 40 17.75 9.67 18.78
C SER A 40 16.89 10.37 17.71
N GLY A 41 15.61 10.58 17.97
CA GLY A 41 14.68 11.15 17.02
C GLY A 41 14.00 10.15 16.11
N ALA A 42 14.08 8.87 16.45
CA ALA A 42 13.46 7.78 15.75
C ALA A 42 12.60 6.95 16.68
N ALA A 43 11.51 6.41 16.21
CA ALA A 43 10.74 5.46 16.96
C ALA A 43 10.38 4.26 16.11
N VAL A 44 10.62 3.08 16.64
CA VAL A 44 10.34 1.80 15.99
C VAL A 44 9.65 0.87 16.99
N TYR A 45 8.64 0.18 16.57
CA TYR A 45 7.84 -0.63 17.46
C TYR A 45 7.50 -1.99 16.92
N GLU A 46 7.52 -3.00 17.72
CA GLU A 46 7.16 -4.38 17.38
C GLU A 46 5.80 -4.77 17.98
N ASP A 47 5.20 -5.83 17.46
CA ASP A 47 3.98 -6.44 17.97
C ASP A 47 3.98 -6.58 19.49
N ASP A 48 2.83 -6.37 20.09
CA ASP A 48 2.57 -6.46 21.52
C ASP A 48 3.24 -5.41 22.40
N VAL A 49 3.85 -4.39 21.83
CA VAL A 49 4.39 -3.27 22.59
C VAL A 49 3.62 -2.01 22.27
N CYS A 50 2.91 -1.50 23.23
CA CYS A 50 2.30 -0.19 23.18
C CYS A 50 3.26 0.81 23.82
N VAL A 51 3.63 1.86 23.11
CA VAL A 51 4.39 2.97 23.66
C VAL A 51 3.43 4.10 23.87
N CYS A 52 3.16 4.35 25.11
CA CYS A 52 2.37 5.48 25.52
C CYS A 52 3.29 6.49 26.20
N ILE A 53 3.31 7.69 25.71
CA ILE A 53 4.03 8.78 26.37
C ILE A 53 3.03 9.49 27.26
N GLU A 54 3.17 9.29 28.54
CA GLU A 54 2.25 9.86 29.53
C GLU A 54 2.80 11.06 30.29
N GLN A 55 1.87 11.87 30.77
CA GLN A 55 2.15 12.86 31.78
C GLN A 55 2.01 12.28 33.18
N GLY A 56 3.13 12.25 33.81
CA GLY A 56 3.38 12.01 35.20
C GLY A 56 2.25 11.69 36.14
N GLY A 57 2.39 10.60 36.81
CA GLY A 57 1.76 10.19 38.03
C GLY A 57 0.36 9.63 37.82
N ASP A 58 0.17 8.44 37.88
CA ASP A 58 -0.92 7.62 38.34
C ASP A 58 -1.20 6.35 37.52
N GLY A 59 -0.40 6.09 36.48
CA GLY A 59 -0.44 4.77 35.80
C GLY A 59 -1.70 4.47 35.00
N GLU A 60 -2.57 5.44 34.81
CA GLU A 60 -3.71 5.32 33.91
C GLU A 60 -3.35 5.86 32.53
N CYS A 61 -3.55 5.04 31.53
CA CYS A 61 -3.48 5.44 30.13
C CYS A 61 -4.39 6.64 29.94
N CYS A 62 -3.90 7.71 29.31
CA CYS A 62 -4.75 8.86 29.00
C CYS A 62 -5.98 8.40 28.21
N GLY A 63 -7.10 9.09 28.36
CA GLY A 63 -8.35 8.73 27.70
C GLY A 63 -8.20 8.50 26.20
N ILE A 64 -7.30 9.25 25.54
CA ILE A 64 -6.99 9.07 24.12
C ILE A 64 -6.28 7.75 23.86
N CYS A 65 -5.33 7.35 24.68
CA CYS A 65 -4.67 6.05 24.52
C CYS A 65 -5.66 4.91 24.75
N SER A 66 -6.59 5.03 25.71
CA SER A 66 -7.62 4.04 25.93
C SER A 66 -8.66 4.04 24.81
N GLU A 67 -9.10 5.18 24.31
CA GLU A 67 -9.99 5.27 23.15
C GLU A 67 -9.33 4.75 21.88
N ILE A 68 -8.06 5.08 21.68
CA ILE A 68 -7.28 4.54 20.58
C ILE A 68 -7.08 3.04 20.77
N TYR A 69 -6.74 2.59 21.96
CA TYR A 69 -6.54 1.18 22.26
C TYR A 69 -7.86 0.40 22.25
N ASP A 70 -8.94 0.92 22.85
CA ASP A 70 -10.25 0.28 22.87
C ASP A 70 -10.97 0.34 21.52
N GLY A 71 -10.81 1.44 20.76
CA GLY A 71 -11.35 1.54 19.41
C GLY A 71 -10.58 0.72 18.38
N TYR A 72 -9.38 0.27 18.73
CA TYR A 72 -8.49 -0.52 17.90
C TYR A 72 -7.99 -1.76 18.63
N SER A 73 -8.80 -2.33 19.48
CA SER A 73 -8.55 -3.67 20.03
C SER A 73 -8.22 -4.70 18.94
N ASP A 74 -8.50 -4.34 17.69
CA ASP A 74 -8.18 -5.06 16.48
C ASP A 74 -7.11 -4.40 15.58
N ARG A 75 -6.33 -3.38 16.06
CA ARG A 75 -4.95 -3.22 15.59
C ARG A 75 -4.66 -2.34 14.38
N TYR A 76 -5.29 -1.20 14.12
CA TYR A 76 -4.94 -0.40 12.94
C TYR A 76 -4.84 1.10 13.14
N PHE A 77 -3.63 1.55 13.20
CA PHE A 77 -3.23 2.91 12.90
C PHE A 77 -2.20 2.93 11.78
N TYR A 78 -2.28 3.88 10.89
CA TYR A 78 -1.44 3.99 9.72
C TYR A 78 -0.58 5.24 9.76
N PRO A 79 0.69 5.15 9.36
CA PRO A 79 1.62 6.27 9.36
C PRO A 79 1.22 7.39 8.41
N ASP A 80 0.56 7.05 7.32
CA ASP A 80 0.11 8.05 6.35
C ASP A 80 -1.09 8.84 6.83
N ILE A 81 -1.72 8.37 7.90
CA ILE A 81 -2.71 9.07 8.66
C ILE A 81 -2.19 9.41 10.03
N CYS A 82 -0.92 9.51 10.21
CA CYS A 82 -0.65 10.33 11.33
C CYS A 82 -1.18 11.72 10.99
N PRO A 83 -2.48 11.95 11.00
CA PRO A 83 -2.89 13.22 11.28
C PRO A 83 -2.13 13.39 12.56
N VAL A 84 -1.32 14.30 12.67
CA VAL A 84 -1.41 15.14 13.81
C VAL A 84 -2.83 14.96 14.24
N LEU A 85 -3.11 14.00 15.08
CA LEU A 85 -4.43 13.78 15.62
C LEU A 85 -4.84 15.15 16.00
N GLN A 86 -6.02 15.60 15.70
CA GLN A 86 -6.44 16.99 15.83
C GLN A 86 -6.32 17.44 17.29
N TYR A 87 -5.11 17.71 17.69
CA TYR A 87 -4.75 17.93 19.08
C TYR A 87 -5.05 19.30 19.59
N ASP A 88 -5.43 20.19 18.70
CA ASP A 88 -5.92 21.50 19.07
C ASP A 88 -7.16 21.41 19.97
N GLU A 89 -7.89 20.30 19.97
CA GLU A 89 -9.05 20.09 20.83
C GLU A 89 -8.71 19.60 22.24
N TYR A 90 -7.53 18.99 22.45
CA TYR A 90 -7.14 18.41 23.74
C TYR A 90 -6.17 19.27 24.54
N SER A 91 -6.07 20.48 24.15
CA SER A 91 -5.47 21.64 24.79
C SER A 91 -4.44 21.52 25.88
N SER A 92 -3.73 22.46 25.83
CA SER A 92 -3.06 23.38 26.75
C SER A 92 -1.78 22.96 27.43
N SER A 93 -1.43 21.73 27.64
CA SER A 93 -0.13 21.44 28.25
C SER A 93 0.53 20.13 27.85
N ASN A 94 -0.21 19.23 27.25
CA ASN A 94 0.32 17.90 27.00
C ASN A 94 -0.32 17.30 25.79
N VAL A 95 0.42 17.27 24.72
CA VAL A 95 -0.07 16.65 23.54
C VAL A 95 0.47 15.26 23.45
N ILE A 96 -0.43 14.33 23.36
CA ILE A 96 -0.13 12.96 23.07
C ILE A 96 -0.25 12.79 21.59
N PHE A 97 0.77 12.18 21.08
CA PHE A 97 0.88 11.91 19.69
C PHE A 97 1.05 10.41 19.49
N ALA A 98 0.20 9.84 18.69
CA ALA A 98 0.32 8.48 18.29
C ALA A 98 0.77 8.44 16.85
N ALA A 99 1.93 7.89 16.61
CA ALA A 99 2.38 7.54 15.28
C ALA A 99 2.36 6.03 15.16
N TRP A 100 1.57 5.55 14.25
CA TRP A 100 1.66 4.18 13.82
C TRP A 100 2.79 4.07 12.82
N TYR A 101 3.71 3.20 13.09
CA TYR A 101 4.79 2.92 12.20
C TYR A 101 4.59 1.57 11.53
N GLU A 102 3.84 1.55 10.47
CA GLU A 102 3.98 0.55 9.45
C GLU A 102 5.10 0.96 8.52
N SER A 103 6.31 1.00 9.02
CA SER A 103 7.39 1.34 8.14
C SER A 103 7.61 0.21 7.16
N LEU A 104 8.26 0.59 6.10
CA LEU A 104 8.90 -0.34 5.19
C LEU A 104 9.85 -1.33 5.90
N ASN A 105 10.16 -1.14 7.16
CA ASN A 105 10.83 -2.09 8.03
C ASN A 105 9.87 -3.02 8.79
N SER A 106 8.58 -2.81 8.71
CA SER A 106 7.57 -3.64 9.35
C SER A 106 7.42 -5.03 8.75
N PHE A 107 8.22 -5.35 7.72
CA PHE A 107 8.41 -6.73 7.31
C PHE A 107 8.87 -7.65 8.42
N TYR A 108 9.44 -7.09 9.48
CA TYR A 108 9.82 -7.80 10.70
C TYR A 108 8.81 -7.68 11.82
N MET A 109 7.83 -6.78 11.67
CA MET A 109 7.02 -6.34 12.79
C MET A 109 5.63 -6.02 12.29
N GLN A 110 4.67 -6.80 12.71
CA GLN A 110 3.35 -6.74 12.11
C GLN A 110 2.58 -5.48 12.48
N HIS A 111 2.86 -4.85 13.60
CA HIS A 111 2.15 -3.63 13.98
C HIS A 111 2.96 -2.84 15.01
N GLN A 112 3.05 -1.56 14.82
CA GLN A 112 3.81 -0.71 15.71
C GLN A 112 3.03 0.55 16.04
N LEU A 113 2.76 0.75 17.30
CA LEU A 113 2.08 1.92 17.78
C LEU A 113 3.01 2.69 18.72
N VAL A 114 3.33 3.91 18.36
CA VAL A 114 4.20 4.77 19.13
C VAL A 114 3.42 5.99 19.57
N PHE A 115 3.30 6.17 20.88
CA PHE A 115 2.72 7.35 21.48
C PHE A 115 3.81 8.26 21.97
N PHE A 116 3.75 9.52 21.58
CA PHE A 116 4.67 10.55 22.03
C PHE A 116 3.93 11.57 22.84
N ARG A 117 4.55 11.98 23.91
CA ARG A 117 4.15 13.15 24.64
C ARG A 117 5.23 14.21 24.56
N CYS A 118 4.82 15.40 24.22
CA CYS A 118 5.70 16.55 24.18
C CYS A 118 5.24 17.57 25.21
N SER A 119 6.16 18.08 26.03
CA SER A 119 5.91 19.21 26.90
C SER A 119 6.12 20.52 26.16
N GLY A 120 5.17 21.44 26.25
CA GLY A 120 5.27 22.81 25.73
C GLY A 120 4.58 23.08 24.40
N VAL A 121 4.74 24.28 23.85
CA VAL A 121 4.19 24.69 22.55
C VAL A 121 4.95 23.92 21.45
N TRP A 122 4.37 22.86 21.03
CA TRP A 122 5.03 21.81 20.29
C TRP A 122 4.66 21.75 18.82
N THR A 123 3.56 22.37 18.40
CA THR A 123 2.98 22.19 17.06
C THR A 123 4.02 22.33 15.96
N GLY A 124 4.78 23.44 15.93
CA GLY A 124 5.82 23.61 14.91
C GLY A 124 7.03 22.69 15.13
N LYS A 125 7.45 22.48 16.38
CA LYS A 125 8.59 21.62 16.70
C LYS A 125 8.27 20.15 16.45
N PHE A 126 7.03 19.79 16.71
CA PHE A 126 6.55 18.44 16.47
C PHE A 126 6.45 18.13 14.97
N CYS A 127 5.84 19.01 14.17
CA CYS A 127 5.84 18.85 12.72
C CYS A 127 7.27 18.71 12.19
N GLN A 128 8.20 19.54 12.66
CA GLN A 128 9.59 19.40 12.26
C GLN A 128 10.23 18.09 12.74
N PHE A 129 9.93 17.63 13.96
CA PHE A 129 10.38 16.33 14.44
C PHE A 129 9.85 15.19 13.55
N MET A 130 8.58 15.25 13.16
CA MET A 130 8.00 14.27 12.26
C MET A 130 8.60 14.32 10.86
N ASP A 131 8.82 15.50 10.32
CA ASP A 131 9.50 15.66 9.03
C ASP A 131 10.93 15.08 9.09
N ASP A 132 11.67 15.35 10.18
CA ASP A 132 13.00 14.80 10.39
C ASP A 132 12.95 13.28 10.62
N PHE A 133 11.98 12.80 11.37
CA PHE A 133 11.73 11.38 11.59
C PHE A 133 11.45 10.69 10.26
N TRP A 134 10.49 11.19 9.48
CA TRP A 134 10.16 10.63 8.17
C TRP A 134 11.29 10.75 7.17
N ARG A 135 12.06 11.85 7.21
CA ARG A 135 13.24 12.00 6.36
C ARG A 135 14.33 10.98 6.68
N VAL A 136 14.52 10.63 7.95
CA VAL A 136 15.56 9.70 8.39
C VAL A 136 15.09 8.25 8.34
N TYR A 137 13.84 7.99 8.69
CA TYR A 137 13.29 6.65 8.90
C TYR A 137 12.19 6.26 7.92
N GLY A 138 11.40 7.18 7.43
CA GLY A 138 10.41 6.94 6.38
C GLY A 138 11.05 6.60 5.03
N THR A 139 12.35 6.84 4.87
CA THR A 139 13.14 6.41 3.72
C THR A 139 13.77 5.03 3.90
N ARG A 140 13.60 4.38 5.07
CA ARG A 140 14.05 3.00 5.23
C ARG A 140 13.12 2.10 4.44
N HIS A 141 13.63 1.64 3.31
CA HIS A 141 12.98 0.64 2.48
C HIS A 141 13.22 -0.77 3.07
N PRO A 142 12.38 -1.76 2.73
CA PRO A 142 12.47 -3.10 3.29
C PRO A 142 13.65 -3.93 2.75
N PHE A 143 14.40 -3.40 1.79
CA PHE A 143 15.35 -4.16 1.00
C PHE A 143 16.72 -4.22 1.66
N HIS A 144 17.10 -5.35 2.26
CA HIS A 144 18.44 -5.58 2.81
C HIS A 144 19.48 -5.86 1.72
N HIS A 145 19.06 -6.49 0.62
CA HIS A 145 19.92 -6.81 -0.50
C HIS A 145 19.35 -6.20 -1.77
N VAL A 146 20.22 -5.56 -2.52
CA VAL A 146 19.93 -5.05 -3.86
C VAL A 146 20.82 -5.78 -4.85
N TYR A 147 20.18 -6.63 -5.64
CA TYR A 147 20.85 -7.32 -6.74
C TYR A 147 20.79 -6.47 -8.01
N VAL A 148 21.92 -6.29 -8.69
CA VAL A 148 22.00 -5.46 -9.88
C VAL A 148 22.56 -6.26 -11.03
N GLU A 149 21.87 -6.33 -12.15
CA GLU A 149 22.42 -6.95 -13.36
C GLU A 149 23.62 -6.19 -13.87
N ARG A 150 24.71 -6.90 -14.19
CA ARG A 150 25.97 -6.31 -14.68
C ARG A 150 25.80 -5.49 -15.95
N LYS A 151 24.81 -5.84 -16.80
CA LYS A 151 24.50 -5.12 -18.03
C LYS A 151 23.93 -3.72 -17.81
N LEU A 152 23.55 -3.38 -16.57
CA LEU A 152 23.09 -2.03 -16.21
C LEU A 152 24.23 -1.07 -15.88
N LYS A 153 25.48 -1.53 -15.82
CA LYS A 153 26.63 -0.69 -15.47
C LYS A 153 26.80 0.52 -16.38
N ASP A 154 26.49 0.32 -17.65
CA ASP A 154 26.68 1.34 -18.67
C ASP A 154 25.30 1.74 -19.22
N GLY A 155 24.94 3.01 -19.09
CA GLY A 155 23.74 3.57 -19.71
C GLY A 155 22.47 3.65 -18.84
N TYR A 156 22.52 3.22 -17.56
CA TYR A 156 21.37 3.30 -16.66
C TYR A 156 21.77 3.98 -15.34
N ASP A 157 20.89 4.85 -14.83
CA ASP A 157 21.14 5.54 -13.55
C ASP A 157 20.79 4.66 -12.35
N VAL A 158 21.55 3.58 -12.21
CA VAL A 158 21.47 2.67 -11.05
C VAL A 158 21.76 3.42 -9.75
N ASP A 159 22.69 4.37 -9.80
CA ASP A 159 23.13 5.13 -8.63
C ASP A 159 21.98 5.99 -8.03
N ALA A 160 21.10 6.53 -8.87
CA ALA A 160 19.96 7.30 -8.40
C ALA A 160 18.99 6.44 -7.55
N VAL A 161 18.76 5.20 -7.98
CA VAL A 161 17.93 4.25 -7.20
C VAL A 161 18.68 3.80 -5.96
N VAL A 162 19.94 3.41 -6.08
CA VAL A 162 20.76 2.89 -4.97
C VAL A 162 20.94 3.94 -3.86
N LYS A 163 21.09 5.22 -4.20
CA LYS A 163 21.17 6.32 -3.21
C LYS A 163 19.93 6.43 -2.33
N ARG A 164 18.76 6.06 -2.86
CA ARG A 164 17.50 6.04 -2.09
C ARG A 164 17.36 4.78 -1.22
N LEU A 165 18.29 3.84 -1.36
CA LEU A 165 18.31 2.54 -0.69
C LEU A 165 19.45 2.46 0.35
N ASN A 166 19.59 3.51 1.15
CA ASN A 166 20.64 3.58 2.18
C ASN A 166 20.62 2.37 3.12
N GLY A 167 21.80 1.76 3.33
CA GLY A 167 21.99 0.63 4.21
C GLY A 167 21.79 -0.75 3.53
N SER A 168 21.40 -0.79 2.27
CA SER A 168 21.29 -2.04 1.53
C SER A 168 22.65 -2.57 1.08
N ARG A 169 22.77 -3.89 1.10
CA ARG A 169 23.94 -4.58 0.53
C ARG A 169 23.78 -4.76 -0.98
N LEU A 170 24.66 -4.13 -1.75
CA LEU A 170 24.68 -4.24 -3.20
C LEU A 170 25.38 -5.52 -3.66
N VAL A 171 24.76 -6.27 -4.57
CA VAL A 171 25.30 -7.51 -5.15
C VAL A 171 25.12 -7.52 -6.66
N TRP A 172 26.24 -7.60 -7.40
CA TRP A 172 26.21 -7.70 -8.86
C TRP A 172 25.93 -9.12 -9.32
N ILE A 173 24.92 -9.29 -10.17
CA ILE A 173 24.48 -10.57 -10.74
C ILE A 173 24.57 -10.57 -12.27
N ASN A 174 24.52 -11.74 -12.88
CA ASN A 174 24.50 -11.83 -14.34
C ASN A 174 23.10 -11.64 -14.92
N HIS A 175 22.09 -12.28 -14.32
CA HIS A 175 20.72 -12.19 -14.76
C HIS A 175 19.76 -12.21 -13.57
N TYR A 176 18.68 -11.42 -13.62
CA TYR A 176 17.71 -11.34 -12.51
C TYR A 176 17.07 -12.69 -12.16
N LYS A 177 16.88 -13.56 -13.15
CA LYS A 177 16.32 -14.91 -12.95
C LYS A 177 17.23 -15.82 -12.10
N ASP A 178 18.53 -15.51 -11.99
CA ASP A 178 19.45 -16.26 -11.13
C ASP A 178 19.04 -16.18 -9.65
N ILE A 179 18.38 -15.09 -9.27
CA ILE A 179 17.80 -14.87 -7.92
C ILE A 179 16.31 -15.18 -7.93
N PHE A 180 15.56 -14.57 -8.84
CA PHE A 180 14.12 -14.59 -8.85
C PHE A 180 13.53 -16.00 -9.09
N ASN A 181 14.17 -16.82 -9.93
CA ASN A 181 13.71 -18.16 -10.29
C ASN A 181 14.37 -19.29 -9.47
N ARG A 182 15.02 -18.98 -8.35
CA ARG A 182 15.63 -20.01 -7.49
C ARG A 182 14.59 -21.03 -7.04
N LYS A 183 15.01 -22.29 -6.94
CA LYS A 183 14.13 -23.35 -6.40
C LYS A 183 14.01 -23.23 -4.89
N SER A 184 12.90 -23.75 -4.35
CA SER A 184 12.66 -23.88 -2.90
C SER A 184 12.68 -22.56 -2.14
N GLN A 185 12.16 -21.49 -2.75
CA GLN A 185 12.00 -20.19 -2.10
C GLN A 185 10.80 -20.20 -1.16
N SER A 186 10.92 -19.50 -0.04
CA SER A 186 9.82 -19.25 0.89
C SER A 186 9.32 -17.82 0.70
N LEU A 187 8.11 -17.69 0.15
CA LEU A 187 7.50 -16.38 -0.04
C LEU A 187 7.30 -15.67 1.31
N LYS A 188 6.94 -16.41 2.35
CA LYS A 188 6.76 -15.86 3.70
C LYS A 188 8.03 -15.15 4.18
N TYR A 189 9.20 -15.80 4.08
CA TYR A 189 10.45 -15.16 4.46
C TYR A 189 10.83 -13.99 3.54
N GLN A 190 10.57 -14.10 2.24
CA GLN A 190 10.84 -13.01 1.31
C GLN A 190 9.92 -11.81 1.54
N LYS A 191 8.66 -12.02 1.94
CA LYS A 191 7.77 -10.91 2.34
C LYS A 191 8.22 -10.24 3.63
N MET A 192 8.81 -10.99 4.56
CA MET A 192 9.41 -10.43 5.78
C MET A 192 10.71 -9.67 5.50
N SER A 193 11.48 -10.08 4.51
CA SER A 193 12.78 -9.49 4.16
C SER A 193 13.00 -9.59 2.64
N PRO A 194 12.30 -8.78 1.84
CA PRO A 194 12.41 -8.85 0.39
C PRO A 194 13.77 -8.36 -0.08
N ALA A 195 14.23 -8.91 -1.19
CA ALA A 195 15.31 -8.34 -1.96
C ALA A 195 14.77 -7.47 -3.09
N LEU A 196 15.54 -6.46 -3.47
CA LEU A 196 15.31 -5.70 -4.68
C LEU A 196 16.24 -6.17 -5.79
N ILE A 197 15.72 -6.30 -7.00
CA ILE A 197 16.50 -6.71 -8.14
C ILE A 197 16.36 -5.63 -9.23
N LEU A 198 17.46 -4.97 -9.56
CA LEU A 198 17.51 -4.03 -10.69
C LEU A 198 17.94 -4.79 -11.93
N ALA A 199 17.12 -4.76 -12.96
CA ALA A 199 17.29 -5.57 -14.15
C ALA A 199 16.98 -4.79 -15.43
N LYS A 200 17.34 -5.35 -16.58
CA LYS A 200 16.86 -4.91 -17.88
C LYS A 200 15.81 -5.88 -18.39
N LYS A 201 14.64 -5.37 -18.76
CA LYS A 201 13.60 -6.17 -19.42
C LYS A 201 14.00 -6.42 -20.86
N GLU A 202 13.92 -7.67 -21.26
CA GLU A 202 14.22 -8.13 -22.62
C GLU A 202 13.03 -8.91 -23.17
N GLY A 203 12.88 -8.92 -24.48
CA GLY A 203 11.79 -9.58 -25.18
C GLY A 203 10.53 -8.74 -25.22
N GLN A 204 9.37 -9.32 -24.92
CA GLN A 204 8.09 -8.65 -24.98
C GLN A 204 7.97 -7.62 -23.85
N LEU A 205 7.64 -6.38 -24.20
CA LEU A 205 7.54 -5.25 -23.26
C LEU A 205 6.08 -4.93 -22.90
N ILE A 206 5.16 -5.12 -23.85
CA ILE A 206 3.73 -4.87 -23.70
C ILE A 206 2.98 -6.17 -24.01
N TYR A 207 1.93 -6.44 -23.29
CA TYR A 207 1.12 -7.64 -23.37
C TYR A 207 -0.34 -7.28 -23.56
N ASP A 208 -1.09 -8.11 -24.28
CA ASP A 208 -2.54 -7.99 -24.34
C ASP A 208 -3.16 -8.12 -22.95
N GLY A 209 -4.21 -7.37 -22.68
CA GLY A 209 -4.91 -7.41 -21.40
C GLY A 209 -5.46 -8.81 -21.08
N SER A 210 -5.35 -9.20 -19.81
CA SER A 210 -5.86 -10.48 -19.35
C SER A 210 -7.39 -10.55 -19.44
N ARG A 211 -7.93 -11.74 -19.71
CA ARG A 211 -9.38 -11.98 -19.70
C ARG A 211 -10.00 -11.83 -18.32
N GLU A 212 -9.21 -12.01 -17.25
CA GLU A 212 -9.64 -11.81 -15.88
C GLU A 212 -9.72 -10.33 -15.49
N CYS A 213 -9.30 -9.40 -16.36
CA CYS A 213 -9.33 -7.97 -16.11
C CYS A 213 -10.47 -7.28 -16.86
N GLN A 214 -11.04 -6.25 -16.25
CA GLN A 214 -11.98 -5.36 -16.92
C GLN A 214 -11.22 -4.49 -17.94
N ASN A 215 -11.71 -4.44 -19.18
CA ASN A 215 -11.12 -3.63 -20.26
C ASN A 215 -11.74 -2.24 -20.40
N PHE A 216 -12.76 -1.92 -19.59
CA PHE A 216 -13.45 -0.63 -19.57
C PHE A 216 -13.99 -0.17 -20.94
N GLY A 217 -14.38 -1.14 -21.77
CA GLY A 217 -14.88 -0.87 -23.12
C GLY A 217 -13.80 -0.53 -24.15
N ASN A 218 -12.52 -0.64 -23.80
CA ASN A 218 -11.44 -0.39 -24.72
C ASN A 218 -11.14 -1.63 -25.57
N GLU A 219 -11.09 -1.46 -26.88
CA GLU A 219 -10.76 -2.54 -27.82
C GLU A 219 -9.28 -2.94 -27.69
N HIS A 220 -8.40 -1.94 -27.53
CA HIS A 220 -6.95 -2.12 -27.44
C HIS A 220 -6.50 -1.93 -25.98
N PHE A 221 -6.70 -2.97 -25.20
CA PHE A 221 -6.38 -3.05 -23.77
C PHE A 221 -5.10 -3.83 -23.54
N TYR A 222 -4.11 -3.17 -22.95
CA TYR A 222 -2.77 -3.72 -22.72
C TYR A 222 -2.33 -3.58 -21.27
N TYR A 223 -1.31 -4.35 -20.91
CA TYR A 223 -0.54 -4.11 -19.71
C TYR A 223 0.97 -4.21 -19.97
N THR A 224 1.73 -3.62 -19.08
CA THR A 224 3.20 -3.74 -19.06
C THR A 224 3.68 -4.08 -17.65
N SER A 225 4.78 -4.84 -17.60
CA SER A 225 5.49 -5.15 -16.35
C SER A 225 6.78 -4.34 -16.30
N CYS A 226 6.69 -3.05 -15.96
CA CYS A 226 7.89 -2.24 -15.68
C CYS A 226 8.52 -2.61 -14.33
N MET A 227 7.80 -3.32 -13.49
CA MET A 227 8.25 -3.96 -12.25
C MET A 227 7.51 -5.28 -12.06
N MET A 228 8.05 -6.16 -11.22
CA MET A 228 7.42 -7.42 -10.83
C MET A 228 7.36 -7.52 -9.32
N ASN A 229 6.27 -8.05 -8.82
CA ASN A 229 5.88 -8.15 -7.41
C ASN A 229 5.57 -6.80 -6.74
N CYS A 230 4.89 -6.91 -5.62
CA CYS A 230 4.38 -5.80 -4.84
C CYS A 230 4.96 -5.85 -3.42
N LEU A 231 5.12 -4.71 -2.78
CA LEU A 231 5.52 -4.62 -1.37
C LEU A 231 4.44 -5.17 -0.43
N PHE A 232 3.18 -5.01 -0.80
CA PHE A 232 2.07 -5.50 -0.01
C PHE A 232 1.99 -7.03 -0.05
N ASP A 233 1.38 -7.60 0.99
CA ASP A 233 1.27 -9.04 1.16
C ASP A 233 -0.18 -9.52 1.27
N CYS A 234 -1.03 -9.07 0.34
CA CYS A 234 -2.42 -9.51 0.28
C CYS A 234 -2.49 -11.03 0.06
N GLU A 235 -3.21 -11.76 0.92
CA GLU A 235 -3.28 -13.23 0.85
C GLU A 235 -3.92 -13.75 -0.44
N TYR A 236 -4.84 -12.99 -0.99
CA TYR A 236 -5.53 -13.33 -2.24
C TYR A 236 -4.81 -12.87 -3.50
N CYS A 237 -3.63 -12.24 -3.38
CA CYS A 237 -2.92 -11.69 -4.53
C CYS A 237 -2.47 -12.79 -5.50
N TYR A 238 -2.92 -12.70 -6.75
CA TYR A 238 -2.59 -13.67 -7.80
C TYR A 238 -1.08 -13.73 -8.12
N LEU A 239 -0.32 -12.68 -7.81
CA LEU A 239 1.14 -12.67 -7.99
C LEU A 239 1.81 -13.79 -7.21
N GLN A 240 1.24 -14.21 -6.08
CA GLN A 240 1.72 -15.36 -5.32
C GLN A 240 1.53 -16.70 -6.07
N GLY A 241 0.55 -16.75 -6.96
CA GLY A 241 0.35 -17.88 -7.86
C GLY A 241 1.17 -17.77 -9.16
N MET A 242 1.46 -16.56 -9.59
CA MET A 242 2.15 -16.26 -10.84
C MET A 242 3.68 -16.41 -10.72
N TYR A 243 4.27 -15.77 -9.72
CA TYR A 243 5.72 -15.67 -9.58
C TYR A 243 6.31 -16.69 -8.60
N PRO A 244 7.53 -17.19 -8.86
CA PRO A 244 8.20 -18.14 -7.98
C PRO A 244 8.81 -17.49 -6.73
N SER A 245 8.97 -16.17 -6.74
CA SER A 245 9.61 -15.36 -5.72
C SER A 245 8.69 -14.22 -5.29
N ALA A 246 8.88 -13.71 -4.08
CA ALA A 246 8.27 -12.46 -3.61
C ALA A 246 9.23 -11.26 -3.66
N ASP A 247 10.48 -11.46 -4.09
CA ASP A 247 11.43 -10.38 -4.32
C ASP A 247 10.90 -9.41 -5.39
N VAL A 248 11.22 -8.14 -5.25
CA VAL A 248 10.75 -7.10 -6.18
C VAL A 248 11.78 -6.92 -7.30
N VAL A 249 11.32 -6.91 -8.54
CA VAL A 249 12.17 -6.61 -9.69
C VAL A 249 11.78 -5.25 -10.27
N ILE A 250 12.75 -4.39 -10.49
CA ILE A 250 12.58 -3.11 -11.21
C ILE A 250 13.34 -3.20 -12.53
N PHE A 251 12.64 -3.00 -13.62
CA PHE A 251 13.25 -2.93 -14.94
C PHE A 251 13.67 -1.50 -15.26
N MET A 252 14.98 -1.27 -15.34
CA MET A 252 15.57 0.05 -15.46
C MET A 252 15.41 0.70 -16.85
N ASN A 253 14.99 -0.07 -17.84
CA ASN A 253 14.81 0.38 -19.23
C ASN A 253 13.35 0.74 -19.55
N ILE A 254 12.75 1.62 -18.74
CA ILE A 254 11.36 2.04 -18.96
C ILE A 254 11.19 2.79 -20.30
N GLU A 255 12.25 3.43 -20.82
CA GLU A 255 12.25 4.09 -22.12
C GLU A 255 11.96 3.12 -23.26
N ASP A 256 12.51 1.90 -23.20
CA ASP A 256 12.22 0.87 -24.22
C ASP A 256 10.71 0.53 -24.23
N ILE A 257 10.03 0.64 -23.06
CA ILE A 257 8.58 0.44 -22.97
C ILE A 257 7.84 1.63 -23.59
N PHE A 258 8.30 2.86 -23.36
CA PHE A 258 7.73 4.05 -23.99
C PHE A 258 7.80 4.00 -25.50
N ASP A 259 8.94 3.58 -26.05
CA ASP A 259 9.11 3.39 -27.49
C ASP A 259 8.15 2.35 -28.07
N GLU A 260 7.85 1.29 -27.31
CA GLU A 260 6.90 0.27 -27.75
C GLU A 260 5.44 0.78 -27.68
N VAL A 261 5.10 1.58 -26.66
CA VAL A 261 3.78 2.26 -26.59
C VAL A 261 3.62 3.21 -27.77
N ASP A 262 4.67 3.98 -28.11
CA ASP A 262 4.62 4.90 -29.26
C ASP A 262 4.39 4.18 -30.59
N ARG A 263 4.92 2.95 -30.76
CA ARG A 263 4.61 2.13 -31.94
C ARG A 263 3.15 1.71 -32.01
N LEU A 264 2.58 1.28 -30.86
CA LEU A 264 1.17 0.92 -30.81
C LEU A 264 0.27 2.14 -31.10
N LEU A 265 0.61 3.30 -30.53
CA LEU A 265 -0.14 4.55 -30.74
C LEU A 265 -0.14 5.02 -32.20
N TYR A 266 0.87 4.64 -32.96
CA TYR A 266 0.87 4.91 -34.41
C TYR A 266 -0.21 4.11 -35.15
N GLU A 267 -0.62 2.97 -34.62
CA GLU A 267 -1.58 2.06 -35.26
C GLU A 267 -3.02 2.29 -34.74
N HIS A 268 -3.19 2.56 -33.43
CA HIS A 268 -4.49 2.69 -32.79
C HIS A 268 -4.39 3.37 -31.40
N GLU A 269 -5.52 3.66 -30.80
CA GLU A 269 -5.60 4.12 -29.41
C GLU A 269 -5.14 3.00 -28.45
N VAL A 270 -4.55 3.38 -27.34
CA VAL A 270 -3.97 2.44 -26.36
C VAL A 270 -4.50 2.73 -24.96
N TYR A 271 -5.12 1.74 -24.35
CA TYR A 271 -5.37 1.71 -22.92
C TYR A 271 -4.35 0.80 -22.24
N LEU A 272 -3.52 1.34 -21.34
CA LEU A 272 -2.38 0.65 -20.76
C LEU A 272 -2.44 0.61 -19.23
N CYS A 273 -2.50 -0.59 -18.66
CA CYS A 273 -2.27 -0.80 -17.22
C CYS A 273 -0.78 -0.91 -16.93
N VAL A 274 -0.22 0.07 -16.18
CA VAL A 274 1.23 0.11 -15.90
C VAL A 274 1.61 -0.47 -14.55
N SER A 275 0.66 -0.77 -13.69
CA SER A 275 0.84 -1.36 -12.36
C SER A 275 0.22 -2.75 -12.25
N TYR A 276 0.16 -3.51 -13.34
CA TYR A 276 -0.47 -4.84 -13.37
C TYR A 276 0.22 -5.85 -12.44
N ASP A 277 1.55 -5.90 -12.49
CA ASP A 277 2.37 -6.87 -11.74
C ASP A 277 2.99 -6.29 -10.45
N THR A 278 2.54 -5.11 -10.02
CA THR A 278 3.14 -4.37 -8.91
C THR A 278 2.17 -3.31 -8.36
N ASP A 279 2.62 -2.55 -7.37
CA ASP A 279 2.01 -1.28 -6.96
C ASP A 279 3.05 -0.17 -7.14
N LEU A 280 2.89 0.64 -8.19
CA LEU A 280 3.87 1.67 -8.53
C LEU A 280 3.90 2.81 -7.51
N ILE A 281 2.74 3.19 -6.96
CA ILE A 281 2.65 4.26 -5.94
C ILE A 281 3.41 3.85 -4.68
N ALA A 282 3.31 2.59 -4.26
CA ALA A 282 4.05 2.09 -3.09
C ALA A 282 5.58 2.13 -3.28
N LEU A 283 6.06 2.15 -4.52
CA LEU A 283 7.49 2.18 -4.88
C LEU A 283 7.93 3.53 -5.45
N GLU A 284 7.04 4.52 -5.52
CA GLU A 284 7.31 5.82 -6.17
C GLU A 284 8.50 6.54 -5.55
N ALA A 285 8.61 6.55 -4.24
CA ALA A 285 9.73 7.19 -3.53
C ALA A 285 11.11 6.61 -3.92
N ILE A 286 11.14 5.35 -4.36
CA ILE A 286 12.37 4.66 -4.79
C ILE A 286 12.61 4.87 -6.28
N THR A 287 11.56 4.77 -7.10
CA THR A 287 11.67 4.66 -8.55
C THR A 287 11.37 5.94 -9.31
N GLY A 288 10.39 6.72 -8.83
CA GLY A 288 9.84 7.86 -9.56
C GLY A 288 9.06 7.45 -10.83
N TYR A 289 8.62 6.19 -10.93
CA TYR A 289 8.03 5.67 -12.18
C TYR A 289 6.63 6.20 -12.45
N CYS A 290 5.85 6.51 -11.42
CA CYS A 290 4.56 7.15 -11.64
C CYS A 290 4.74 8.53 -12.28
N ARG A 291 5.68 9.34 -11.79
CA ARG A 291 6.01 10.64 -12.41
C ARG A 291 6.51 10.48 -13.84
N ARG A 292 7.34 9.50 -14.12
CA ARG A 292 7.83 9.22 -15.49
C ARG A 292 6.70 8.83 -16.44
N TRP A 293 5.71 8.04 -15.97
CA TRP A 293 4.53 7.71 -16.76
C TRP A 293 3.66 8.92 -17.00
N ILE A 294 3.45 9.79 -16.01
CA ILE A 294 2.70 11.05 -16.16
C ILE A 294 3.39 11.98 -17.16
N GLU A 295 4.70 12.16 -17.05
CA GLU A 295 5.48 12.98 -17.99
C GLU A 295 5.42 12.42 -19.41
N TYR A 296 5.57 11.11 -19.57
CA TYR A 296 5.48 10.43 -20.85
C TYR A 296 4.10 10.59 -21.51
N ALA A 297 3.02 10.46 -20.73
CA ALA A 297 1.64 10.52 -21.23
C ALA A 297 1.18 11.94 -21.57
N ARG A 298 1.86 12.95 -21.05
CA ARG A 298 1.44 14.35 -21.19
C ARG A 298 1.24 14.75 -22.65
N GLY A 299 -0.01 15.10 -23.02
CA GLY A 299 -0.38 15.56 -24.34
C GLY A 299 -0.37 14.51 -25.45
N LYS A 300 -0.21 13.21 -25.10
CA LYS A 300 -0.29 12.13 -26.09
C LYS A 300 -1.76 11.80 -26.37
N GLN A 301 -2.19 12.02 -27.59
CA GLN A 301 -3.52 11.66 -28.05
C GLN A 301 -3.68 10.15 -28.20
N GLY A 302 -4.85 9.62 -27.87
CA GLY A 302 -5.16 8.20 -28.00
C GLY A 302 -4.53 7.30 -26.91
N LEU A 303 -3.79 7.87 -25.93
CA LEU A 303 -3.23 7.13 -24.82
C LEU A 303 -4.04 7.32 -23.55
N THR A 304 -4.39 6.24 -22.90
CA THR A 304 -4.90 6.22 -21.52
C THR A 304 -4.04 5.29 -20.67
N ILE A 305 -3.56 5.80 -19.55
CA ILE A 305 -2.74 5.02 -18.61
C ILE A 305 -3.50 4.83 -17.30
N GLU A 306 -3.62 3.60 -16.85
CA GLU A 306 -4.13 3.25 -15.53
C GLU A 306 -2.99 2.95 -14.57
N ILE A 307 -2.95 3.68 -13.45
CA ILE A 307 -2.09 3.42 -12.29
C ILE A 307 -2.96 2.88 -11.17
N ARG A 308 -2.99 1.55 -11.02
CA ARG A 308 -3.77 0.88 -9.97
C ARG A 308 -2.95 0.72 -8.71
N THR A 309 -3.56 1.03 -7.55
CA THR A 309 -2.86 1.03 -6.26
C THR A 309 -3.76 0.66 -5.08
N LYS A 310 -3.13 0.13 -4.04
CA LYS A 310 -3.63 0.06 -2.66
C LYS A 310 -2.86 0.98 -1.71
N ALA A 311 -1.83 1.66 -2.22
CA ALA A 311 -1.04 2.60 -1.44
C ALA A 311 -1.81 3.89 -1.14
N SER A 312 -1.40 4.56 -0.07
CA SER A 312 -1.77 5.96 0.16
C SER A 312 -0.91 6.86 -0.72
N ILE A 313 -1.53 7.89 -1.27
CA ILE A 313 -0.83 8.91 -2.05
C ILE A 313 -0.32 10.00 -1.11
N GLN A 314 0.99 10.24 -1.14
CA GLN A 314 1.61 11.32 -0.37
C GLN A 314 1.33 12.69 -1.01
N ASP A 315 1.14 13.71 -0.17
CA ASP A 315 0.93 15.08 -0.65
C ASP A 315 2.08 15.58 -1.52
N SER A 316 3.31 15.25 -1.16
CA SER A 316 4.51 15.57 -1.96
C SER A 316 4.49 14.98 -3.37
N PHE A 317 3.71 13.94 -3.60
CA PHE A 317 3.54 13.36 -4.94
C PHE A 317 2.48 14.10 -5.75
N ILE A 318 1.31 14.39 -5.16
CA ILE A 318 0.16 14.94 -5.90
C ILE A 318 0.10 16.48 -5.92
N GLN A 319 0.77 17.16 -4.97
CA GLN A 319 0.65 18.62 -4.80
C GLN A 319 0.97 19.41 -6.07
N ASP A 320 1.91 18.93 -6.88
CA ASP A 320 2.38 19.58 -8.09
C ASP A 320 1.66 19.09 -9.36
N LEU A 321 0.79 18.07 -9.24
CA LEU A 321 0.06 17.53 -10.38
C LEU A 321 -1.16 18.37 -10.71
N THR A 322 -1.37 18.64 -11.99
CA THR A 322 -2.53 19.35 -12.51
C THR A 322 -3.40 18.46 -13.37
N LYS A 323 -4.70 18.79 -13.46
CA LYS A 323 -5.65 18.07 -14.32
C LYS A 323 -5.15 17.96 -15.76
N LYS A 324 -4.54 19.03 -16.29
CA LYS A 324 -4.03 19.06 -17.67
C LYS A 324 -2.85 18.10 -17.88
N GLU A 325 -1.97 17.97 -16.88
CA GLU A 325 -0.82 17.07 -16.98
C GLU A 325 -1.22 15.61 -16.85
N CYS A 326 -2.32 15.34 -16.14
CA CYS A 326 -2.83 14.01 -15.86
C CYS A 326 -4.11 13.68 -16.66
N GLU A 327 -4.41 14.39 -17.75
CA GLU A 327 -5.62 14.13 -18.54
C GLU A 327 -5.72 12.69 -19.05
N ASN A 328 -4.57 12.07 -19.35
CA ASN A 328 -4.44 10.72 -19.85
C ASN A 328 -4.19 9.67 -18.73
N ILE A 329 -4.21 10.08 -17.46
CA ILE A 329 -3.91 9.22 -16.34
C ILE A 329 -5.18 8.95 -15.54
N ILE A 330 -5.41 7.69 -15.22
CA ILE A 330 -6.45 7.25 -14.28
C ILE A 330 -5.76 6.69 -13.05
N PHE A 331 -5.97 7.32 -11.90
CA PHE A 331 -5.55 6.80 -10.60
C PHE A 331 -6.62 5.85 -10.08
N ALA A 332 -6.33 4.56 -10.13
CA ALA A 332 -7.28 3.50 -9.80
C ALA A 332 -7.00 2.95 -8.39
N PHE A 333 -7.77 3.41 -7.41
CA PHE A 333 -7.64 2.97 -6.02
C PHE A 333 -8.48 1.73 -5.75
N THR A 334 -7.84 0.67 -5.26
CA THR A 334 -8.58 -0.50 -4.81
C THR A 334 -9.07 -0.30 -3.37
N LEU A 335 -10.36 -0.43 -3.18
CA LEU A 335 -11.00 -0.49 -1.86
C LEU A 335 -11.52 -1.89 -1.57
N SER A 336 -11.43 -2.27 -0.32
CA SER A 336 -12.02 -3.45 0.27
C SER A 336 -12.75 -3.05 1.55
N THR A 337 -13.44 -3.98 2.19
CA THR A 337 -14.01 -3.72 3.51
C THR A 337 -12.90 -3.66 4.57
N ASP A 338 -13.14 -2.97 5.69
CA ASP A 338 -12.18 -2.89 6.79
C ASP A 338 -11.72 -4.29 7.25
N MET A 339 -12.64 -5.25 7.32
CA MET A 339 -12.31 -6.62 7.72
C MET A 339 -11.44 -7.36 6.70
N VAL A 340 -11.64 -7.14 5.40
CA VAL A 340 -10.78 -7.72 4.35
C VAL A 340 -9.38 -7.13 4.46
N GLN A 341 -9.30 -5.82 4.59
CA GLN A 341 -8.02 -5.14 4.73
C GLN A 341 -7.28 -5.62 5.97
N LEU A 342 -7.97 -5.65 7.10
CA LEU A 342 -7.47 -6.07 8.40
C LEU A 342 -6.88 -7.47 8.39
N LEU A 343 -7.63 -8.43 7.88
CA LEU A 343 -7.30 -9.84 8.01
C LEU A 343 -6.41 -10.38 6.88
N TYR A 344 -6.48 -9.77 5.68
CA TYR A 344 -5.92 -10.39 4.48
C TYR A 344 -5.12 -9.48 3.57
N GLU A 345 -5.09 -8.17 3.83
CA GLU A 345 -4.27 -7.23 3.04
C GLU A 345 -3.08 -6.70 3.85
N HIS A 346 -2.22 -7.62 4.26
CA HIS A 346 -1.06 -7.29 5.10
C HIS A 346 -0.16 -6.24 4.45
N ASN A 347 0.33 -5.33 5.27
CA ASN A 347 1.21 -4.21 4.87
C ASN A 347 0.56 -3.20 3.90
N THR A 348 -0.77 -3.21 3.78
CA THR A 348 -1.46 -2.18 3.01
C THR A 348 -1.96 -1.07 3.93
N PRO A 349 -2.10 0.17 3.42
CA PRO A 349 -2.80 1.23 4.14
C PRO A 349 -4.25 0.87 4.46
N SER A 350 -4.82 1.47 5.51
CA SER A 350 -6.22 1.26 5.88
C SER A 350 -7.18 1.69 4.78
N VAL A 351 -8.40 1.20 4.88
CA VAL A 351 -9.49 1.66 4.02
C VAL A 351 -9.64 3.18 4.15
N TYR A 352 -9.57 3.71 5.37
CA TYR A 352 -9.63 5.16 5.61
C TYR A 352 -8.51 5.92 4.89
N ALA A 353 -7.25 5.48 4.99
CA ALA A 353 -6.13 6.12 4.30
C ALA A 353 -6.27 6.11 2.79
N ARG A 354 -6.82 5.04 2.24
CA ARG A 354 -7.13 4.96 0.80
C ARG A 354 -8.25 5.92 0.44
N ILE A 355 -9.31 6.02 1.24
CA ILE A 355 -10.42 6.98 1.05
C ILE A 355 -9.88 8.41 1.08
N GLU A 356 -9.01 8.76 2.04
CA GLU A 356 -8.36 10.06 2.08
C GLU A 356 -7.51 10.33 0.82
N SER A 357 -6.80 9.33 0.33
CA SER A 357 -6.02 9.45 -0.90
C SER A 357 -6.91 9.63 -2.13
N ILE A 358 -8.03 8.92 -2.19
CA ILE A 358 -9.08 9.08 -3.22
C ILE A 358 -9.60 10.52 -3.21
N PHE A 359 -10.02 11.00 -2.03
CA PHE A 359 -10.55 12.35 -1.87
C PHE A 359 -9.54 13.42 -2.31
N ARG A 360 -8.30 13.37 -1.76
CA ARG A 360 -7.25 14.35 -2.11
C ARG A 360 -6.92 14.35 -3.60
N THR A 361 -6.99 13.21 -4.25
CA THR A 361 -6.75 13.09 -5.68
C THR A 361 -7.94 13.66 -6.50
N ALA A 362 -9.16 13.33 -6.10
CA ALA A 362 -10.38 13.81 -6.74
C ALA A 362 -10.60 15.33 -6.55
N GLU A 363 -10.33 15.85 -5.35
CA GLU A 363 -10.42 17.30 -5.03
C GLU A 363 -9.53 18.14 -5.95
N ARG A 364 -8.41 17.60 -6.43
CA ARG A 364 -7.53 18.24 -7.40
C ARG A 364 -8.04 18.14 -8.85
N GLY A 365 -9.17 17.50 -9.06
CA GLY A 365 -9.78 17.28 -10.38
C GLY A 365 -9.04 16.26 -11.24
N LEU A 366 -8.21 15.39 -10.64
CA LEU A 366 -7.56 14.29 -11.34
C LEU A 366 -8.55 13.13 -11.57
N ASN A 367 -8.33 12.33 -12.60
CA ASN A 367 -9.22 11.21 -12.90
C ASN A 367 -9.02 10.09 -11.87
N VAL A 368 -10.01 9.84 -11.03
CA VAL A 368 -9.98 8.84 -9.98
C VAL A 368 -10.98 7.73 -10.29
N ARG A 369 -10.48 6.51 -10.35
CA ARG A 369 -11.28 5.28 -10.38
C ARG A 369 -11.25 4.63 -9.02
N VAL A 370 -12.41 4.18 -8.53
CA VAL A 370 -12.48 3.33 -7.33
C VAL A 370 -12.75 1.89 -7.76
N CYS A 371 -11.94 0.96 -7.29
CA CYS A 371 -12.02 -0.44 -7.65
C CYS A 371 -12.43 -1.29 -6.44
N PHE A 372 -13.68 -1.75 -6.41
CA PHE A 372 -14.12 -2.85 -5.54
C PHE A 372 -13.82 -4.18 -6.24
N ASP A 373 -12.53 -4.44 -6.48
CA ASP A 373 -12.04 -5.59 -7.23
C ASP A 373 -10.76 -6.14 -6.57
N PRO A 374 -10.85 -7.27 -5.85
CA PRO A 374 -12.02 -8.14 -5.75
C PRO A 374 -13.01 -7.79 -4.64
N ILE A 375 -14.30 -8.03 -4.90
CA ILE A 375 -15.30 -8.18 -3.85
C ILE A 375 -15.05 -9.52 -3.15
N MET A 376 -14.94 -9.49 -1.81
CA MET A 376 -14.63 -10.64 -0.98
C MET A 376 -15.76 -10.95 -0.01
N MET A 377 -15.97 -12.22 0.28
CA MET A 377 -16.92 -12.69 1.27
C MET A 377 -16.18 -13.23 2.49
N LEU A 378 -16.48 -12.72 3.68
CA LEU A 378 -15.84 -13.13 4.92
C LEU A 378 -16.82 -13.68 5.96
N GLY A 379 -18.06 -13.26 5.92
CA GLY A 379 -19.12 -13.61 6.84
C GLY A 379 -20.34 -14.17 6.13
N ASP A 380 -21.48 -14.13 6.80
CA ASP A 380 -22.75 -14.42 6.16
C ASP A 380 -23.19 -13.28 5.21
N ALA A 381 -24.33 -13.46 4.54
CA ALA A 381 -24.78 -12.53 3.52
C ALA A 381 -25.06 -11.12 4.09
N ASP A 382 -25.61 -11.04 5.32
CA ASP A 382 -25.96 -9.76 5.93
C ASP A 382 -24.72 -9.04 6.47
N GLU A 383 -23.76 -9.77 7.05
CA GLU A 383 -22.47 -9.24 7.49
C GLU A 383 -21.68 -8.67 6.30
N ASN A 384 -21.62 -9.42 5.19
CA ASN A 384 -20.94 -8.95 3.99
C ASN A 384 -21.60 -7.70 3.40
N ARG A 385 -22.93 -7.65 3.30
CA ARG A 385 -23.66 -6.47 2.82
C ARG A 385 -23.38 -5.25 3.67
N LYS A 386 -23.51 -5.39 5.00
CA LYS A 386 -23.23 -4.32 5.93
C LYS A 386 -21.80 -3.79 5.80
N ALA A 387 -20.81 -4.67 5.66
CA ALA A 387 -19.42 -4.26 5.49
C ALA A 387 -19.18 -3.45 4.22
N TYR A 388 -19.87 -3.79 3.10
CA TYR A 388 -19.80 -2.99 1.88
C TYR A 388 -20.61 -1.69 1.97
N ASP A 389 -21.75 -1.68 2.67
CA ASP A 389 -22.48 -0.44 2.95
C ASP A 389 -21.59 0.53 3.73
N ASP A 390 -20.94 0.07 4.80
CA ASP A 390 -20.06 0.88 5.64
C ASP A 390 -18.91 1.53 4.83
N VAL A 391 -18.26 0.80 3.92
CA VAL A 391 -17.18 1.37 3.13
C VAL A 391 -17.67 2.31 2.02
N ILE A 392 -18.82 2.01 1.41
CA ILE A 392 -19.45 2.88 0.40
C ILE A 392 -19.89 4.20 1.03
N GLU A 393 -20.56 4.15 2.17
CA GLU A 393 -20.99 5.35 2.91
C GLU A 393 -19.78 6.19 3.32
N LYS A 394 -18.75 5.60 3.94
CA LYS A 394 -17.50 6.31 4.27
C LYS A 394 -16.85 6.98 3.07
N LEU A 395 -16.84 6.29 1.91
CA LEU A 395 -16.26 6.83 0.69
C LEU A 395 -17.02 8.07 0.20
N PHE A 396 -18.34 7.95 0.03
CA PHE A 396 -19.13 9.04 -0.56
C PHE A 396 -19.38 10.18 0.42
N ASP A 397 -19.49 9.92 1.72
CA ASP A 397 -19.50 10.97 2.75
C ASP A 397 -18.20 11.80 2.71
N ARG A 398 -17.06 11.13 2.52
CA ARG A 398 -15.78 11.84 2.43
C ARG A 398 -15.58 12.58 1.13
N LEU A 399 -16.06 12.03 0.02
CA LEU A 399 -15.98 12.68 -1.31
C LEU A 399 -16.83 13.95 -1.39
N GLY A 400 -18.01 13.98 -0.72
CA GLY A 400 -18.93 15.11 -0.83
C GLY A 400 -19.28 15.40 -2.29
N ASP A 401 -18.96 16.61 -2.76
CA ASP A 401 -19.23 17.07 -4.14
C ASP A 401 -18.15 16.64 -5.16
N CYS A 402 -17.09 15.93 -4.73
CA CYS A 402 -16.05 15.49 -5.65
C CYS A 402 -16.55 14.34 -6.53
N GLU A 403 -16.37 14.48 -7.83
CA GLU A 403 -16.76 13.45 -8.79
C GLU A 403 -15.66 12.40 -9.01
N LEU A 404 -16.08 11.13 -9.10
CA LEU A 404 -15.24 10.06 -9.58
C LEU A 404 -15.23 10.00 -11.11
N TYR A 405 -14.11 9.60 -11.69
CA TYR A 405 -14.02 9.27 -13.10
C TYR A 405 -14.96 8.11 -13.42
N ASP A 406 -14.78 6.99 -12.73
CA ASP A 406 -15.66 5.82 -12.75
C ASP A 406 -15.44 4.90 -11.53
N VAL A 407 -16.19 3.81 -11.47
CA VAL A 407 -16.08 2.75 -10.46
C VAL A 407 -15.99 1.40 -11.17
N SER A 408 -15.10 0.55 -10.69
CA SER A 408 -14.95 -0.83 -11.17
C SER A 408 -15.28 -1.81 -10.05
N LEU A 409 -15.99 -2.88 -10.35
CA LEU A 409 -16.26 -3.95 -9.40
C LEU A 409 -16.20 -5.33 -10.05
N GLY A 410 -15.87 -6.32 -9.24
CA GLY A 410 -15.84 -7.70 -9.65
C GLY A 410 -15.59 -8.62 -8.45
N GLU A 411 -16.19 -9.79 -8.48
CA GLU A 411 -15.92 -10.81 -7.47
C GLU A 411 -14.50 -11.36 -7.57
N PHE A 412 -14.02 -11.97 -6.49
CA PHE A 412 -12.73 -12.64 -6.50
C PHE A 412 -12.68 -13.74 -7.55
N ARG A 413 -11.64 -13.69 -8.37
CA ARG A 413 -11.35 -14.65 -9.42
C ARG A 413 -9.87 -14.82 -9.64
N VAL A 414 -9.42 -16.02 -9.88
CA VAL A 414 -8.02 -16.34 -10.12
C VAL A 414 -7.90 -17.63 -10.94
N PRO A 415 -6.93 -17.76 -11.87
CA PRO A 415 -6.69 -19.00 -12.57
C PRO A 415 -6.48 -20.17 -11.60
N CYS A 416 -7.10 -21.32 -11.87
CA CYS A 416 -7.07 -22.50 -10.99
C CYS A 416 -5.65 -22.93 -10.61
N ASP A 417 -4.72 -22.85 -11.56
CA ASP A 417 -3.33 -23.22 -11.31
C ASP A 417 -2.60 -22.21 -10.39
N TYR A 418 -3.02 -20.94 -10.43
CA TYR A 418 -2.52 -19.94 -9.49
C TYR A 418 -3.08 -20.21 -8.09
N LEU A 419 -4.37 -20.47 -7.95
CA LEU A 419 -4.97 -20.82 -6.67
C LEU A 419 -4.32 -22.05 -6.03
N LYS A 420 -4.01 -23.10 -6.81
CA LYS A 420 -3.28 -24.28 -6.30
C LYS A 420 -1.91 -23.89 -5.72
N ARG A 421 -1.16 -23.00 -6.40
CA ARG A 421 0.13 -22.52 -5.92
C ARG A 421 -0.01 -21.62 -4.70
N MET A 422 -1.00 -20.72 -4.69
CA MET A 422 -1.30 -19.84 -3.56
C MET A 422 -1.63 -20.66 -2.31
N ARG A 423 -2.54 -21.63 -2.40
CA ARG A 423 -2.89 -22.54 -1.30
C ARG A 423 -1.69 -23.33 -0.75
N LYS A 424 -0.77 -23.74 -1.63
CA LYS A 424 0.45 -24.42 -1.22
C LYS A 424 1.39 -23.51 -0.44
N ARG A 425 1.42 -22.23 -0.78
CA ARG A 425 2.33 -21.23 -0.21
C ARG A 425 1.80 -20.61 1.07
N ARG A 426 0.46 -20.50 1.15
CA ARG A 426 -0.29 -20.00 2.30
C ARG A 426 -1.28 -21.07 2.76
N ASN A 427 -0.75 -22.17 3.24
CA ASN A 427 -1.56 -23.29 3.73
C ASN A 427 -2.29 -22.97 5.04
N ASP A 428 -1.96 -21.87 5.70
CA ASP A 428 -2.56 -21.30 6.90
C ASP A 428 -3.66 -20.26 6.59
N SER A 429 -3.81 -19.83 5.34
CA SER A 429 -4.81 -18.84 4.96
C SER A 429 -6.23 -19.41 5.03
N ARG A 430 -7.06 -18.81 5.88
CA ARG A 430 -8.50 -19.14 5.94
C ARG A 430 -9.24 -18.69 4.69
N LEU A 431 -8.84 -17.57 4.13
CA LEU A 431 -9.42 -17.03 2.90
C LEU A 431 -9.27 -18.00 1.73
N LEU A 432 -8.06 -18.52 1.54
CA LEU A 432 -7.77 -19.45 0.45
C LEU A 432 -8.36 -20.86 0.68
N ALA A 433 -8.82 -21.17 1.90
CA ALA A 433 -9.56 -22.39 2.20
C ALA A 433 -11.02 -22.38 1.72
N TYR A 434 -11.54 -21.20 1.33
CA TYR A 434 -12.89 -21.07 0.80
C TYR A 434 -13.15 -22.06 -0.35
N PRO A 435 -14.35 -22.68 -0.44
CA PRO A 435 -14.69 -23.66 -1.48
C PRO A 435 -15.03 -22.98 -2.81
N PHE A 436 -14.05 -22.34 -3.44
CA PHE A 436 -14.22 -21.66 -4.72
C PHE A 436 -14.78 -22.61 -5.78
N GLN A 437 -15.70 -22.10 -6.57
CA GLN A 437 -16.21 -22.77 -7.76
C GLN A 437 -15.25 -22.56 -8.94
N ILE A 438 -15.21 -23.52 -9.85
CA ILE A 438 -14.38 -23.44 -11.04
C ILE A 438 -15.28 -23.15 -12.23
N ILE A 439 -15.11 -21.99 -12.84
CA ILE A 439 -15.83 -21.55 -14.02
C ILE A 439 -14.79 -21.16 -15.07
N ASP A 440 -14.85 -21.74 -16.24
CA ASP A 440 -13.95 -21.48 -17.38
C ASP A 440 -12.45 -21.46 -17.04
N GLY A 441 -12.04 -22.34 -16.13
CA GLY A 441 -10.65 -22.48 -15.71
C GLY A 441 -10.20 -21.51 -14.61
N SER A 442 -11.07 -20.61 -14.16
CA SER A 442 -10.84 -19.70 -13.06
C SER A 442 -11.63 -20.12 -11.81
N ALA A 443 -11.03 -19.95 -10.65
CA ALA A 443 -11.68 -20.12 -9.36
C ALA A 443 -12.34 -18.82 -8.95
N CYS A 444 -13.63 -18.86 -8.59
CA CYS A 444 -14.42 -17.71 -8.17
C CYS A 444 -15.34 -18.06 -6.99
N CYS A 445 -16.01 -17.05 -6.42
CA CYS A 445 -16.91 -17.24 -5.29
C CYS A 445 -18.29 -17.85 -5.68
N GLY A 446 -18.56 -18.00 -6.98
CA GLY A 446 -19.82 -18.56 -7.49
C GLY A 446 -21.04 -17.70 -7.21
N ASP A 447 -22.23 -18.32 -7.15
CA ASP A 447 -23.52 -17.63 -7.06
C ASP A 447 -23.61 -16.63 -5.89
N GLU A 448 -23.03 -16.95 -4.75
CA GLU A 448 -23.04 -16.04 -3.58
C GLU A 448 -22.15 -14.80 -3.81
N GLY A 449 -21.02 -14.97 -4.47
CA GLY A 449 -20.16 -13.84 -4.88
C GLY A 449 -20.87 -12.95 -5.89
N ILE A 450 -21.57 -13.54 -6.87
CA ILE A 450 -22.36 -12.81 -7.85
C ILE A 450 -23.46 -12.00 -7.16
N LYS A 451 -24.23 -12.59 -6.24
CA LYS A 451 -25.28 -11.90 -5.49
C LYS A 451 -24.73 -10.72 -4.64
N LEU A 452 -23.55 -10.90 -4.05
CA LEU A 452 -22.92 -9.82 -3.30
C LEU A 452 -22.46 -8.70 -4.26
N ALA A 453 -21.89 -9.05 -5.40
CA ALA A 453 -21.51 -8.09 -6.41
C ALA A 453 -22.72 -7.33 -7.00
N ASP A 454 -23.88 -8.02 -7.23
CA ASP A 454 -25.13 -7.39 -7.62
C ASP A 454 -25.61 -6.38 -6.57
N TYR A 455 -25.50 -6.75 -5.30
CA TYR A 455 -25.85 -5.86 -4.20
C TYR A 455 -24.96 -4.61 -4.15
N VAL A 456 -23.65 -4.79 -4.26
CA VAL A 456 -22.68 -3.67 -4.25
C VAL A 456 -22.90 -2.76 -5.45
N GLU A 457 -23.16 -3.31 -6.65
CA GLU A 457 -23.50 -2.55 -7.86
C GLU A 457 -24.74 -1.65 -7.61
N GLN A 458 -25.82 -2.24 -7.07
CA GLN A 458 -27.03 -1.51 -6.74
C GLN A 458 -26.80 -0.40 -5.71
N ARG A 459 -25.95 -0.61 -4.72
CA ARG A 459 -25.60 0.43 -3.73
C ARG A 459 -24.84 1.58 -4.37
N LEU A 460 -23.91 1.26 -5.29
CA LEU A 460 -23.13 2.27 -6.03
C LEU A 460 -23.98 3.11 -6.99
N GLU A 461 -25.03 2.54 -7.58
CA GLU A 461 -25.99 3.28 -8.43
C GLU A 461 -26.71 4.42 -7.69
N GLY A 462 -26.75 4.37 -6.34
CA GLY A 462 -27.23 5.47 -5.51
C GLY A 462 -26.31 6.69 -5.47
N HIS A 463 -25.07 6.56 -5.92
CA HIS A 463 -24.03 7.59 -5.81
C HIS A 463 -23.42 7.98 -7.15
N VAL A 464 -23.32 7.07 -8.10
CA VAL A 464 -22.76 7.31 -9.44
C VAL A 464 -23.72 6.82 -10.51
N THR A 465 -23.67 7.42 -11.70
CA THR A 465 -24.51 6.97 -12.80
C THR A 465 -24.10 5.59 -13.29
N HIS A 466 -25.06 4.82 -13.78
CA HIS A 466 -24.84 3.45 -14.23
C HIS A 466 -23.75 3.33 -15.30
N GLU A 467 -23.63 4.31 -16.19
CA GLU A 467 -22.62 4.34 -17.25
C GLU A 467 -21.18 4.48 -16.72
N LYS A 468 -21.02 4.92 -15.47
CA LYS A 468 -19.72 5.02 -14.78
C LYS A 468 -19.40 3.76 -13.96
N ILE A 469 -20.25 2.74 -13.95
CA ILE A 469 -20.03 1.51 -13.22
C ILE A 469 -19.63 0.40 -14.19
N TYR A 470 -18.39 -0.05 -14.06
CA TYR A 470 -17.85 -1.15 -14.84
C TYR A 470 -17.80 -2.42 -14.01
N ARG A 471 -18.61 -3.41 -14.37
CA ARG A 471 -18.59 -4.70 -13.71
C ARG A 471 -17.92 -5.73 -14.58
N TRP A 472 -16.94 -6.43 -14.02
CA TRP A 472 -16.42 -7.64 -14.65
C TRP A 472 -17.45 -8.78 -14.51
N ARG A 473 -17.75 -9.48 -15.63
CA ARG A 473 -18.73 -10.56 -15.71
C ARG A 473 -18.14 -11.78 -16.41
#